data_41faed5de9eaac52961f578f590787e0
#
_entry.id   41faed5de9eaac52961f578f590787e0
#
_cell.length_a   1.000
_cell.length_b   1.000
_cell.length_c   1.000
_cell.angle_alpha   90.00
_cell.angle_beta   90.00
_cell.angle_gamma   90.00
#
_symmetry.space_group_name_H-M   'P 1'
#
loop_
_entity.id
_entity.type
_entity.pdbx_description
1 polymer ?
#
loop_
_entity_poly.entity_id
_entity_poly.type
_entity_poly.pdbx_seq_one_letter_code
_entity_poly.pdbx_strand_id
1 'polypeptide(L)'
;RIHQEIRERKAAVDERLAEMSAVVREDDTATEYAYRYIIGFDGDLKRLAAYIEDLEGVEILSLGRALELIKDLGDATTVSGQYGLTGFEGTHAIGHTRMATESDVDIRSAHPYWAYPYSDIAVVHNGQITNYWMMRRELERRGNRFLSDCDSELLAVYTADKLTNGFSLEDSLRQSIEQIDGVFTYLVATADQLGLAKDTMAAKPMVLYESDDIVALASEEVAIRAIIPQEIDTYDPYEEEVRVWQA
;
A
#
# COMPACT_ATOMS: atom_id res chain seq x y z
N ARG A 1 18.46 -25.72 -6.32
CA ARG A 1 17.95 -25.09 -7.55
C ARG A 1 17.31 -23.74 -7.21
N ILE A 2 16.30 -23.68 -6.35
CA ILE A 2 15.60 -22.44 -5.94
C ILE A 2 16.57 -21.38 -5.42
N HIS A 3 17.44 -21.69 -4.47
CA HIS A 3 18.43 -20.75 -3.92
C HIS A 3 19.43 -20.21 -4.97
N GLN A 4 19.69 -20.95 -6.02
CA GLN A 4 20.53 -20.49 -7.12
C GLN A 4 19.76 -19.50 -8.01
N GLU A 5 18.52 -19.79 -8.32
CA GLU A 5 17.65 -18.92 -9.11
C GLU A 5 17.42 -17.58 -8.40
N ILE A 6 17.22 -17.58 -7.07
CA ILE A 6 17.10 -16.35 -6.27
C ILE A 6 18.37 -15.50 -6.35
N ARG A 7 19.56 -16.12 -6.19
CA ARG A 7 20.83 -15.39 -6.31
C ARG A 7 21.07 -14.80 -7.70
N GLU A 8 20.71 -15.54 -8.74
CA GLU A 8 20.81 -15.08 -10.11
C GLU A 8 19.90 -13.88 -10.37
N ARG A 9 18.66 -13.90 -9.85
CA ARG A 9 17.72 -12.76 -9.93
C ARG A 9 18.21 -11.55 -9.16
N LYS A 10 18.73 -11.75 -7.92
CA LYS A 10 19.34 -10.66 -7.16
C LYS A 10 20.49 -10.01 -7.94
N ALA A 11 21.39 -10.80 -8.50
CA ALA A 11 22.50 -10.29 -9.29
C ALA A 11 22.02 -9.51 -10.53
N ALA A 12 20.95 -9.96 -11.19
CA ALA A 12 20.34 -9.23 -12.30
C ALA A 12 19.70 -7.90 -11.88
N VAL A 13 19.10 -7.84 -10.67
CA VAL A 13 18.61 -6.57 -10.10
C VAL A 13 19.78 -5.63 -9.83
N ASP A 14 20.87 -6.11 -9.22
CA ASP A 14 22.06 -5.32 -8.92
C ASP A 14 22.68 -4.73 -10.23
N GLU A 15 22.73 -5.54 -11.29
CA GLU A 15 23.18 -5.08 -12.62
C GLU A 15 22.28 -3.99 -13.19
N ARG A 16 20.96 -4.14 -13.16
CA ARG A 16 19.99 -3.15 -13.64
C ARG A 16 20.04 -1.84 -12.84
N LEU A 17 20.23 -1.93 -11.52
CA LEU A 17 20.45 -0.74 -10.69
C LEU A 17 21.70 0.02 -11.13
N ALA A 18 22.81 -0.69 -11.37
CA ALA A 18 24.06 -0.09 -11.85
C ALA A 18 23.93 0.53 -13.24
N GLU A 19 23.26 -0.15 -14.19
CA GLU A 19 23.00 0.36 -15.54
C GLU A 19 22.17 1.65 -15.53
N MET A 20 21.25 1.77 -14.57
CA MET A 20 20.46 2.98 -14.36
C MET A 20 21.20 4.05 -13.55
N SER A 21 22.48 3.81 -13.18
CA SER A 21 23.28 4.70 -12.32
C SER A 21 22.70 4.88 -10.92
N ALA A 22 21.92 3.92 -10.44
CA ALA A 22 21.48 3.87 -9.05
C ALA A 22 22.63 3.36 -8.18
N VAL A 23 22.98 4.11 -7.15
CA VAL A 23 24.05 3.75 -6.21
C VAL A 23 23.42 3.05 -5.02
N VAL A 24 23.65 1.75 -4.88
CA VAL A 24 23.25 1.01 -3.70
C VAL A 24 24.07 1.49 -2.51
N ARG A 25 23.42 2.00 -1.48
CA ARG A 25 24.01 2.46 -0.22
C ARG A 25 23.91 1.39 0.85
N GLU A 26 22.78 0.73 0.92
CA GLU A 26 22.52 -0.39 1.82
C GLU A 26 21.68 -1.42 1.07
N ASP A 27 21.94 -2.69 1.31
CA ASP A 27 21.05 -3.80 0.97
C ASP A 27 20.87 -4.68 2.19
N ASP A 28 19.67 -5.15 2.41
CA ASP A 28 19.30 -6.03 3.51
C ASP A 28 18.40 -7.16 3.01
N THR A 29 18.40 -8.25 3.73
CA THR A 29 17.68 -9.47 3.41
C THR A 29 16.85 -9.89 4.60
N ALA A 30 15.55 -9.66 4.56
CA ALA A 30 14.65 -10.11 5.62
C ALA A 30 14.34 -11.62 5.51
N THR A 31 14.18 -12.12 4.29
CA THR A 31 13.99 -13.54 3.97
C THR A 31 14.84 -13.92 2.78
N GLU A 32 14.92 -15.22 2.45
CA GLU A 32 15.72 -15.70 1.32
C GLU A 32 15.31 -15.07 -0.03
N TYR A 33 14.08 -14.56 -0.14
CA TYR A 33 13.50 -14.02 -1.37
C TYR A 33 13.10 -12.55 -1.28
N ALA A 34 13.20 -11.92 -0.10
CA ALA A 34 12.82 -10.52 0.09
C ALA A 34 14.06 -9.66 0.37
N TYR A 35 14.32 -8.72 -0.52
CA TYR A 35 15.48 -7.83 -0.46
C TYR A 35 15.02 -6.37 -0.34
N ARG A 36 15.68 -5.65 0.55
CA ARG A 36 15.49 -4.21 0.75
C ARG A 36 16.72 -3.48 0.26
N TYR A 37 16.53 -2.47 -0.55
CA TYR A 37 17.62 -1.61 -1.05
C TYR A 37 17.40 -0.17 -0.64
N ILE A 38 18.43 0.46 -0.09
CA ILE A 38 18.52 1.92 -0.01
C ILE A 38 19.45 2.37 -1.12
N ILE A 39 18.91 3.15 -2.06
CA ILE A 39 19.64 3.59 -3.23
C ILE A 39 19.73 5.12 -3.31
N GLY A 40 20.86 5.64 -3.79
CA GLY A 40 20.96 7.01 -4.29
C GLY A 40 20.61 7.01 -5.76
N PHE A 41 19.56 7.75 -6.15
CA PHE A 41 19.09 7.80 -7.52
C PHE A 41 18.44 9.15 -7.84
N ASP A 42 18.90 9.82 -8.88
CA ASP A 42 18.41 11.12 -9.33
C ASP A 42 17.59 11.03 -10.63
N GLY A 43 17.36 9.83 -11.13
CA GLY A 43 16.62 9.58 -12.36
C GLY A 43 15.11 9.42 -12.17
N ASP A 44 14.44 8.99 -13.22
CA ASP A 44 13.00 8.70 -13.24
C ASP A 44 12.71 7.37 -12.53
N LEU A 45 12.07 7.45 -11.36
CA LEU A 45 11.70 6.28 -10.55
C LEU A 45 10.72 5.35 -11.28
N LYS A 46 9.82 5.88 -12.10
CA LYS A 46 8.88 5.05 -12.88
C LYS A 46 9.62 4.20 -13.91
N ARG A 47 10.63 4.80 -14.56
CA ARG A 47 11.47 4.07 -15.50
C ARG A 47 12.33 3.02 -14.80
N LEU A 48 12.86 3.33 -13.63
CA LEU A 48 13.62 2.38 -12.82
C LEU A 48 12.74 1.21 -12.41
N ALA A 49 11.55 1.48 -11.88
CA ALA A 49 10.58 0.46 -11.48
C ALA A 49 10.23 -0.46 -12.66
N ALA A 50 9.85 0.10 -13.80
CA ALA A 50 9.51 -0.66 -15.00
C ALA A 50 10.68 -1.54 -15.45
N TYR A 51 11.90 -1.02 -15.41
CA TYR A 51 13.10 -1.74 -15.83
C TYR A 51 13.41 -2.92 -14.92
N ILE A 52 13.22 -2.78 -13.61
CA ILE A 52 13.42 -3.88 -12.66
C ILE A 52 12.29 -4.91 -12.76
N GLU A 53 11.03 -4.48 -12.85
CA GLU A 53 9.85 -5.37 -12.97
C GLU A 53 9.85 -6.21 -14.27
N ASP A 54 10.58 -5.80 -15.31
CA ASP A 54 10.75 -6.58 -16.54
C ASP A 54 11.63 -7.84 -16.33
N LEU A 55 12.27 -8.03 -15.16
CA LEU A 55 12.97 -9.26 -14.82
C LEU A 55 11.95 -10.35 -14.43
N GLU A 56 12.01 -11.48 -15.12
CA GLU A 56 11.15 -12.62 -14.81
C GLU A 56 11.37 -13.12 -13.37
N GLY A 57 10.30 -13.17 -12.59
CA GLY A 57 10.30 -13.62 -11.20
C GLY A 57 10.91 -12.64 -10.21
N VAL A 58 10.97 -11.37 -10.57
CA VAL A 58 11.25 -10.25 -9.66
C VAL A 58 9.99 -9.41 -9.53
N GLU A 59 9.70 -8.98 -8.33
CA GLU A 59 8.57 -8.12 -7.99
C GLU A 59 9.02 -6.98 -7.09
N ILE A 60 8.62 -5.76 -7.41
CA ILE A 60 8.80 -4.62 -6.53
C ILE A 60 7.57 -4.52 -5.64
N LEU A 61 7.74 -4.66 -4.33
CA LEU A 61 6.65 -4.49 -3.36
C LEU A 61 6.40 -3.04 -3.03
N SER A 62 7.44 -2.21 -3.00
CA SER A 62 7.33 -0.76 -2.86
C SER A 62 8.54 -0.04 -3.43
N LEU A 63 8.32 1.19 -3.86
CA LEU A 63 9.37 2.11 -4.26
C LEU A 63 8.97 3.51 -3.79
N GLY A 64 9.80 4.13 -2.96
CA GLY A 64 9.50 5.43 -2.41
C GLY A 64 10.68 6.05 -1.69
N ARG A 65 10.46 7.25 -1.15
CA ARG A 65 11.44 8.00 -0.37
C ARG A 65 11.10 8.02 1.12
N ALA A 66 9.83 7.87 1.45
CA ALA A 66 9.28 7.98 2.80
C ALA A 66 8.43 6.78 3.20
N LEU A 67 7.79 6.09 2.24
CA LEU A 67 6.92 4.95 2.52
C LEU A 67 7.62 3.64 2.16
N GLU A 68 7.61 2.70 3.09
CA GLU A 68 8.06 1.33 2.90
C GLU A 68 6.88 0.36 3.11
N LEU A 69 6.73 -0.60 2.21
CA LEU A 69 5.66 -1.57 2.26
C LEU A 69 6.25 -2.97 2.48
N ILE A 70 5.76 -3.63 3.52
CA ILE A 70 6.14 -4.99 3.86
C ILE A 70 4.88 -5.85 3.85
N LYS A 71 4.91 -6.95 3.12
CA LYS A 71 3.85 -7.95 3.10
C LYS A 71 4.43 -9.34 2.89
N ASP A 72 3.89 -10.30 3.59
CA ASP A 72 4.26 -11.71 3.48
C ASP A 72 3.12 -12.60 3.97
N LEU A 73 3.30 -13.90 3.77
CA LEU A 73 2.41 -14.93 4.26
C LEU A 73 2.73 -15.26 5.73
N GLY A 74 1.69 -15.33 6.54
CA GLY A 74 1.81 -15.66 7.96
C GLY A 74 0.96 -14.76 8.85
N ASP A 75 1.01 -15.02 10.14
CA ASP A 75 0.42 -14.13 11.13
C ASP A 75 1.31 -12.89 11.37
N ALA A 76 0.73 -11.84 11.95
CA ALA A 76 1.42 -10.57 12.18
C ALA A 76 2.70 -10.72 13.03
N THR A 77 2.73 -11.64 13.98
CA THR A 77 3.90 -11.89 14.84
C THR A 77 5.05 -12.49 14.05
N THR A 78 4.74 -13.47 13.20
CA THR A 78 5.71 -14.12 12.31
C THR A 78 6.33 -13.11 11.34
N VAL A 79 5.49 -12.35 10.63
CA VAL A 79 5.94 -11.33 9.68
C VAL A 79 6.73 -10.23 10.39
N SER A 80 6.25 -9.74 11.54
CA SER A 80 6.97 -8.75 12.35
C SER A 80 8.35 -9.24 12.77
N GLY A 81 8.48 -10.50 13.17
CA GLY A 81 9.77 -11.08 13.55
C GLY A 81 10.73 -11.24 12.36
N GLN A 82 10.24 -11.66 11.21
CA GLN A 82 11.03 -11.85 9.99
C GLN A 82 11.61 -10.53 9.46
N TYR A 83 10.82 -9.48 9.49
CA TYR A 83 11.18 -8.17 8.93
C TYR A 83 11.66 -7.16 9.98
N GLY A 84 11.76 -7.56 11.25
CA GLY A 84 12.24 -6.68 12.31
C GLY A 84 11.37 -5.45 12.55
N LEU A 85 10.05 -5.56 12.37
CA LEU A 85 9.13 -4.42 12.41
C LEU A 85 9.12 -3.69 13.76
N THR A 86 9.54 -4.32 14.85
CA THR A 86 9.66 -3.68 16.17
C THR A 86 10.69 -2.56 16.21
N GLY A 87 11.59 -2.49 15.23
CA GLY A 87 12.58 -1.42 15.08
C GLY A 87 12.18 -0.33 14.10
N PHE A 88 11.01 -0.44 13.47
CA PHE A 88 10.52 0.57 12.54
C PHE A 88 10.00 1.79 13.29
N GLU A 89 10.41 2.97 12.84
CA GLU A 89 9.91 4.25 13.30
C GLU A 89 9.28 5.01 12.14
N GLY A 90 8.13 5.62 12.37
CA GLY A 90 7.41 6.39 11.37
C GLY A 90 6.33 7.25 12.02
N THR A 91 5.86 8.25 11.30
CA THR A 91 4.79 9.15 11.77
C THR A 91 3.42 8.49 11.66
N HIS A 92 3.22 7.64 10.67
CA HIS A 92 1.97 6.92 10.46
C HIS A 92 2.20 5.57 9.77
N ALA A 93 1.23 4.68 9.90
CA ALA A 93 1.25 3.36 9.26
C ALA A 93 -0.16 2.89 8.93
N ILE A 94 -0.28 2.09 7.87
CA ILE A 94 -1.48 1.32 7.56
C ILE A 94 -1.14 -0.17 7.56
N GLY A 95 -2.08 -1.01 7.92
CA GLY A 95 -1.89 -2.46 7.96
C GLY A 95 -3.18 -3.21 7.65
N HIS A 96 -3.03 -4.45 7.20
CA HIS A 96 -4.15 -5.31 6.88
C HIS A 96 -3.80 -6.77 7.15
N THR A 97 -4.70 -7.48 7.82
CA THR A 97 -4.63 -8.94 7.95
C THR A 97 -5.82 -9.55 7.22
N ARG A 98 -5.56 -10.53 6.37
CA ARG A 98 -6.58 -11.21 5.58
C ARG A 98 -6.38 -12.71 5.61
N MET A 99 -7.47 -13.44 5.79
CA MET A 99 -7.52 -14.86 5.47
C MET A 99 -8.01 -15.02 4.03
N ALA A 100 -7.24 -15.68 3.17
CA ALA A 100 -7.65 -15.94 1.79
C ALA A 100 -8.84 -16.93 1.79
N THR A 101 -9.92 -16.56 1.11
CA THR A 101 -11.14 -17.40 1.04
C THR A 101 -11.41 -17.98 -0.33
N GLU A 102 -11.05 -17.29 -1.41
CA GLU A 102 -11.42 -17.67 -2.78
C GLU A 102 -10.31 -17.44 -3.84
N SER A 103 -9.24 -16.71 -3.51
CA SER A 103 -8.11 -16.45 -4.43
C SER A 103 -6.87 -17.21 -4.01
N ASP A 104 -5.99 -17.48 -4.95
CA ASP A 104 -4.66 -18.01 -4.65
C ASP A 104 -3.96 -17.14 -3.61
N VAL A 105 -3.24 -17.81 -2.70
CA VAL A 105 -2.45 -17.14 -1.67
C VAL A 105 -1.17 -16.64 -2.31
N ASP A 106 -1.24 -15.44 -2.86
CA ASP A 106 -0.12 -14.76 -3.52
C ASP A 106 0.17 -13.43 -2.81
N ILE A 107 1.44 -13.17 -2.54
CA ILE A 107 1.92 -11.94 -1.90
C ILE A 107 1.54 -10.73 -2.76
N ARG A 108 1.57 -10.83 -4.09
CA ARG A 108 1.19 -9.75 -5.01
C ARG A 108 -0.26 -9.30 -4.78
N SER A 109 -1.16 -10.26 -4.56
CA SER A 109 -2.58 -10.04 -4.32
C SER A 109 -2.95 -9.78 -2.85
N ALA A 110 -1.96 -9.51 -1.99
CA ALA A 110 -2.14 -9.17 -0.58
C ALA A 110 -2.08 -7.65 -0.34
N HIS A 111 -2.79 -7.17 0.68
CA HIS A 111 -2.67 -5.79 1.17
C HIS A 111 -1.36 -5.59 1.95
N PRO A 112 -0.87 -4.34 2.04
CA PRO A 112 -1.30 -3.14 1.34
C PRO A 112 -0.99 -3.18 -0.15
N TYR A 113 -1.75 -2.42 -0.96
CA TYR A 113 -1.46 -2.25 -2.38
C TYR A 113 -0.68 -0.98 -2.61
N TRP A 114 0.48 -1.11 -3.24
CA TRP A 114 1.25 0.02 -3.75
C TRP A 114 0.67 0.52 -5.06
N ALA A 115 0.64 1.83 -5.24
CA ALA A 115 0.20 2.45 -6.48
C ALA A 115 1.32 2.42 -7.55
N TYR A 116 1.63 1.25 -8.09
CA TYR A 116 2.67 1.09 -9.11
C TYR A 116 2.41 1.95 -10.36
N PRO A 117 3.40 2.64 -10.91
CA PRO A 117 4.78 2.83 -10.47
C PRO A 117 4.99 4.16 -9.72
N TYR A 118 3.99 4.67 -9.03
CA TYR A 118 4.06 5.91 -8.26
C TYR A 118 4.73 5.65 -6.91
N SER A 119 5.58 6.59 -6.46
CA SER A 119 6.23 6.48 -5.16
C SER A 119 5.31 6.91 -4.01
N ASP A 120 5.54 6.33 -2.85
CA ASP A 120 4.98 6.78 -1.57
C ASP A 120 3.45 6.84 -1.49
N ILE A 121 2.74 5.90 -2.13
CA ILE A 121 1.28 5.79 -2.06
C ILE A 121 0.91 4.32 -1.87
N ALA A 122 0.23 4.00 -0.77
CA ALA A 122 -0.28 2.67 -0.50
C ALA A 122 -1.70 2.70 0.07
N VAL A 123 -2.46 1.62 -0.15
CA VAL A 123 -3.86 1.50 0.23
C VAL A 123 -4.12 0.16 0.92
N VAL A 124 -4.95 0.20 1.96
CA VAL A 124 -5.64 -0.97 2.51
C VAL A 124 -7.15 -0.78 2.37
N HIS A 125 -7.86 -1.83 2.03
CA HIS A 125 -9.26 -1.77 1.64
C HIS A 125 -10.04 -2.96 2.22
N ASN A 126 -11.24 -2.69 2.68
CA ASN A 126 -12.25 -3.68 3.01
C ASN A 126 -13.48 -3.40 2.18
N GLY A 127 -13.87 -4.34 1.34
CA GLY A 127 -15.04 -4.16 0.48
C GLY A 127 -14.95 -4.85 -0.86
N GLN A 128 -15.77 -4.37 -1.80
CA GLN A 128 -15.80 -4.79 -3.19
C GLN A 128 -16.19 -3.63 -4.08
N ILE A 129 -15.50 -3.50 -5.22
CA ILE A 129 -15.75 -2.48 -6.24
C ILE A 129 -16.51 -3.12 -7.41
N THR A 130 -17.71 -2.65 -7.67
CA THR A 130 -18.60 -3.26 -8.69
C THR A 130 -18.32 -2.76 -10.10
N ASN A 131 -17.86 -1.52 -10.25
CA ASN A 131 -17.49 -0.95 -11.56
C ASN A 131 -15.97 -1.10 -11.87
N TYR A 132 -15.28 -2.05 -11.19
CA TYR A 132 -13.83 -2.27 -11.28
C TYR A 132 -13.30 -2.31 -12.72
N TRP A 133 -13.86 -3.16 -13.56
CA TRP A 133 -13.36 -3.34 -14.93
C TRP A 133 -13.55 -2.10 -15.83
N MET A 134 -14.56 -1.30 -15.55
CA MET A 134 -14.78 -0.05 -16.24
C MET A 134 -13.72 0.98 -15.85
N MET A 135 -13.54 1.17 -14.54
CA MET A 135 -12.58 2.11 -13.98
C MET A 135 -11.13 1.72 -14.34
N ARG A 136 -10.78 0.44 -14.24
CA ARG A 136 -9.47 -0.08 -14.63
C ARG A 136 -9.14 0.29 -16.08
N ARG A 137 -10.03 -0.02 -17.02
CA ARG A 137 -9.83 0.32 -18.45
C ARG A 137 -9.68 1.82 -18.69
N GLU A 138 -10.36 2.65 -17.91
CA GLU A 138 -10.20 4.09 -18.00
C GLU A 138 -8.81 4.54 -17.53
N LEU A 139 -8.35 4.05 -16.39
CA LEU A 139 -7.01 4.33 -15.86
C LEU A 139 -5.91 3.80 -16.78
N GLU A 140 -6.07 2.61 -17.36
CA GLU A 140 -5.13 2.06 -18.35
C GLU A 140 -5.03 2.93 -19.62
N ARG A 141 -6.15 3.49 -20.11
CA ARG A 141 -6.14 4.45 -21.25
C ARG A 141 -5.41 5.74 -20.92
N ARG A 142 -5.33 6.13 -19.64
CA ARG A 142 -4.55 7.27 -19.17
C ARG A 142 -3.05 6.92 -18.98
N GLY A 143 -2.66 5.66 -19.25
CA GLY A 143 -1.28 5.19 -19.16
C GLY A 143 -0.91 4.57 -17.81
N ASN A 144 -1.87 4.35 -16.93
CA ASN A 144 -1.63 3.63 -15.67
C ASN A 144 -1.46 2.13 -15.91
N ARG A 145 -0.73 1.45 -15.03
CA ARG A 145 -0.50 0.00 -15.07
C ARG A 145 -1.01 -0.63 -13.78
N PHE A 146 -1.38 -1.89 -13.88
CA PHE A 146 -1.81 -2.72 -12.77
C PHE A 146 -0.93 -3.96 -12.70
N LEU A 147 -0.61 -4.42 -11.51
CA LEU A 147 0.20 -5.61 -11.26
C LEU A 147 -0.65 -6.82 -10.88
N SER A 148 -1.89 -6.59 -10.45
CA SER A 148 -2.84 -7.63 -10.05
C SER A 148 -4.22 -7.40 -10.67
N ASP A 149 -5.11 -8.36 -10.50
CA ASP A 149 -6.54 -8.23 -10.84
C ASP A 149 -7.41 -7.92 -9.60
N CYS A 150 -6.78 -7.50 -8.50
CA CYS A 150 -7.51 -7.14 -7.30
C CYS A 150 -8.11 -5.73 -7.40
N ASP A 151 -9.35 -5.60 -6.99
CA ASP A 151 -10.07 -4.33 -6.97
C ASP A 151 -9.45 -3.30 -6.01
N SER A 152 -8.78 -3.75 -4.97
CA SER A 152 -8.09 -2.87 -4.01
C SER A 152 -6.91 -2.12 -4.63
N GLU A 153 -6.21 -2.70 -5.60
CA GLU A 153 -5.15 -2.01 -6.35
C GLU A 153 -5.71 -0.82 -7.13
N LEU A 154 -6.95 -0.92 -7.61
CA LEU A 154 -7.60 0.18 -8.31
C LEU A 154 -7.67 1.44 -7.46
N LEU A 155 -7.95 1.33 -6.16
CA LEU A 155 -7.99 2.48 -5.25
C LEU A 155 -6.63 3.16 -5.12
N ALA A 156 -5.56 2.37 -5.06
CA ALA A 156 -4.19 2.90 -5.00
C ALA A 156 -3.83 3.65 -6.29
N VAL A 157 -4.05 3.02 -7.45
CA VAL A 157 -3.76 3.61 -8.77
C VAL A 157 -4.65 4.82 -9.05
N TYR A 158 -5.94 4.76 -8.70
CA TYR A 158 -6.85 5.90 -8.82
C TYR A 158 -6.38 7.11 -8.01
N THR A 159 -6.03 6.89 -6.73
CA THR A 159 -5.53 7.95 -5.87
C THR A 159 -4.25 8.56 -6.44
N ALA A 160 -3.31 7.74 -6.89
CA ALA A 160 -2.06 8.19 -7.50
C ALA A 160 -2.29 8.98 -8.79
N ASP A 161 -3.22 8.54 -9.66
CA ASP A 161 -3.59 9.28 -10.87
C ASP A 161 -4.13 10.67 -10.53
N LYS A 162 -5.01 10.77 -9.53
CA LYS A 162 -5.55 12.06 -9.07
C LYS A 162 -4.47 12.98 -8.50
N LEU A 163 -3.64 12.49 -7.57
CA LEU A 163 -2.55 13.27 -6.98
C LEU A 163 -1.57 13.78 -8.03
N THR A 164 -1.21 12.95 -9.01
CA THR A 164 -0.32 13.32 -10.12
C THR A 164 -0.93 14.40 -11.02
N ASN A 165 -2.27 14.45 -11.13
CA ASN A 165 -3.00 15.47 -11.85
C ASN A 165 -3.31 16.73 -11.01
N GLY A 166 -2.70 16.86 -9.83
CA GLY A 166 -2.74 18.06 -8.99
C GLY A 166 -3.94 18.18 -8.04
N PHE A 167 -4.71 17.11 -7.87
CA PHE A 167 -5.74 17.08 -6.83
C PHE A 167 -5.10 16.88 -5.45
N SER A 168 -5.73 17.41 -4.40
CA SER A 168 -5.38 17.05 -3.02
C SER A 168 -5.77 15.62 -2.70
N LEU A 169 -5.21 15.04 -1.63
CA LEU A 169 -5.65 13.72 -1.16
C LEU A 169 -7.14 13.76 -0.79
N GLU A 170 -7.59 14.79 -0.08
CA GLU A 170 -9.00 14.93 0.29
C GLU A 170 -9.92 14.97 -0.92
N ASP A 171 -9.62 15.79 -1.95
CA ASP A 171 -10.41 15.85 -3.18
C ASP A 171 -10.41 14.50 -3.93
N SER A 172 -9.27 13.81 -3.92
CA SER A 172 -9.15 12.49 -4.54
C SER A 172 -10.05 11.47 -3.85
N LEU A 173 -10.08 11.48 -2.51
CA LEU A 173 -10.94 10.60 -1.73
C LEU A 173 -12.43 10.93 -1.92
N ARG A 174 -12.82 12.21 -1.90
CA ARG A 174 -14.21 12.63 -2.17
C ARG A 174 -14.67 12.20 -3.56
N GLN A 175 -13.84 12.44 -4.58
CA GLN A 175 -14.15 12.00 -5.94
C GLN A 175 -14.23 10.48 -6.09
N SER A 176 -13.47 9.72 -5.29
CA SER A 176 -13.58 8.26 -5.32
C SER A 176 -14.96 7.77 -4.88
N ILE A 177 -15.57 8.41 -3.87
CA ILE A 177 -16.92 8.06 -3.40
C ILE A 177 -17.95 8.31 -4.50
N GLU A 178 -17.78 9.37 -5.30
CA GLU A 178 -18.69 9.72 -6.40
C GLU A 178 -18.52 8.84 -7.65
N GLN A 179 -17.30 8.35 -7.92
CA GLN A 179 -16.93 7.71 -9.19
C GLN A 179 -16.80 6.19 -9.10
N ILE A 180 -16.55 5.67 -7.92
CA ILE A 180 -16.34 4.24 -7.70
C ILE A 180 -17.58 3.63 -7.08
N ASP A 181 -18.21 2.72 -7.82
CA ASP A 181 -19.38 1.98 -7.34
C ASP A 181 -18.94 0.77 -6.52
N GLY A 182 -19.55 0.59 -5.37
CA GLY A 182 -19.24 -0.55 -4.52
C GLY A 182 -19.64 -0.35 -3.07
N VAL A 183 -19.21 -1.28 -2.24
CA VAL A 183 -19.32 -1.18 -0.78
C VAL A 183 -17.91 -1.29 -0.23
N PHE A 184 -17.37 -0.19 0.28
CA PHE A 184 -15.97 -0.11 0.66
C PHE A 184 -15.66 0.86 1.80
N THR A 185 -14.65 0.52 2.55
CA THR A 185 -13.91 1.44 3.42
C THR A 185 -12.43 1.23 3.15
N TYR A 186 -11.68 2.30 2.93
CA TYR A 186 -10.25 2.18 2.68
C TYR A 186 -9.44 3.28 3.35
N LEU A 187 -8.18 2.95 3.63
CA LEU A 187 -7.17 3.88 4.13
C LEU A 187 -6.08 4.05 3.09
N VAL A 188 -5.58 5.27 2.98
CA VAL A 188 -4.46 5.64 2.12
C VAL A 188 -3.33 6.19 2.99
N ALA A 189 -2.11 5.70 2.78
CA ALA A 189 -0.90 6.33 3.29
C ALA A 189 -0.14 6.95 2.13
N THR A 190 0.29 8.20 2.30
CA THR A 190 1.26 8.88 1.43
C THR A 190 2.53 9.16 2.23
N ALA A 191 3.48 9.92 1.67
CA ALA A 191 4.71 10.30 2.38
C ALA A 191 4.46 11.10 3.67
N ASP A 192 3.36 11.85 3.73
CA ASP A 192 3.08 12.85 4.76
C ASP A 192 1.61 12.91 5.20
N GLN A 193 0.76 12.03 4.67
CA GLN A 193 -0.68 12.05 4.95
C GLN A 193 -1.23 10.65 5.18
N LEU A 194 -2.21 10.56 6.07
CA LEU A 194 -3.11 9.42 6.24
C LEU A 194 -4.51 9.84 5.81
N GLY A 195 -5.15 9.06 4.94
CA GLY A 195 -6.51 9.31 4.46
C GLY A 195 -7.46 8.17 4.77
N LEU A 196 -8.72 8.51 5.04
CA LEU A 196 -9.85 7.60 5.17
C LEU A 196 -10.93 8.00 4.17
N ALA A 197 -11.51 7.01 3.50
CA ALA A 197 -12.77 7.19 2.77
C ALA A 197 -13.72 6.01 3.03
N LYS A 198 -14.98 6.34 3.19
CA LYS A 198 -16.09 5.40 3.39
C LYS A 198 -17.16 5.63 2.34
N ASP A 199 -17.72 4.55 1.79
CA ASP A 199 -18.75 4.63 0.75
C ASP A 199 -20.08 5.20 1.25
N THR A 200 -21.03 5.35 0.32
CA THR A 200 -22.38 5.87 0.59
C THR A 200 -23.25 4.97 1.47
N MET A 201 -22.91 3.72 1.64
CA MET A 201 -23.65 2.75 2.49
C MET A 201 -23.04 2.58 3.86
N ALA A 202 -21.76 2.92 4.03
CA ALA A 202 -20.97 2.75 5.25
C ALA A 202 -21.03 1.35 5.89
N ALA A 203 -21.30 0.33 5.07
CA ALA A 203 -21.56 -1.03 5.58
C ALA A 203 -20.29 -1.77 6.03
N LYS A 204 -19.11 -1.33 5.61
CA LYS A 204 -17.85 -1.93 6.07
C LYS A 204 -17.40 -1.27 7.37
N PRO A 205 -17.05 -2.08 8.40
CA PRO A 205 -16.72 -1.54 9.71
C PRO A 205 -15.45 -0.70 9.69
N MET A 206 -15.48 0.37 10.45
CA MET A 206 -14.33 1.21 10.77
C MET A 206 -14.62 1.93 12.06
N VAL A 207 -13.71 1.84 13.02
CA VAL A 207 -13.76 2.57 14.28
C VAL A 207 -12.61 3.57 14.29
N LEU A 208 -12.88 4.79 14.68
CA LEU A 208 -11.92 5.89 14.78
C LEU A 208 -11.79 6.36 16.22
N TYR A 209 -10.57 6.56 16.66
CA TYR A 209 -10.19 7.34 17.82
C TYR A 209 -9.28 8.48 17.38
N GLU A 210 -9.56 9.67 17.85
CA GLU A 210 -8.77 10.88 17.54
C GLU A 210 -8.55 11.70 18.81
N SER A 211 -7.30 12.10 19.01
CA SER A 211 -6.88 13.01 20.07
C SER A 211 -5.88 14.02 19.51
N ASP A 212 -5.40 14.94 20.34
CA ASP A 212 -4.40 15.94 19.93
C ASP A 212 -3.08 15.31 19.46
N ASP A 213 -2.74 14.11 19.95
CA ASP A 213 -1.45 13.47 19.72
C ASP A 213 -1.51 12.25 18.80
N ILE A 214 -2.67 11.61 18.65
CA ILE A 214 -2.77 10.33 17.92
C ILE A 214 -4.13 10.18 17.25
N VAL A 215 -4.07 9.62 16.04
CA VAL A 215 -5.23 9.10 15.32
C VAL A 215 -5.07 7.59 15.18
N ALA A 216 -6.07 6.81 15.57
CA ALA A 216 -6.08 5.38 15.44
C ALA A 216 -7.38 4.90 14.77
N LEU A 217 -7.22 4.07 13.73
CA LEU A 217 -8.34 3.50 12.97
C LEU A 217 -8.19 1.98 12.93
N ALA A 218 -9.30 1.27 13.08
CA ALA A 218 -9.34 -0.18 12.93
C ALA A 218 -10.72 -0.65 12.49
N SER A 219 -10.81 -1.84 11.91
CA SER A 219 -12.10 -2.49 11.65
C SER A 219 -12.85 -2.85 12.93
N GLU A 220 -12.14 -3.02 14.06
CA GLU A 220 -12.69 -3.36 15.35
C GLU A 220 -11.99 -2.57 16.48
N GLU A 221 -12.75 -2.06 17.43
CA GLU A 221 -12.23 -1.26 18.55
C GLU A 221 -11.19 -2.00 19.40
N VAL A 222 -11.29 -3.33 19.49
CA VAL A 222 -10.32 -4.14 20.23
C VAL A 222 -8.87 -3.95 19.74
N ALA A 223 -8.68 -3.70 18.46
CA ALA A 223 -7.35 -3.44 17.90
C ALA A 223 -6.80 -2.08 18.38
N ILE A 224 -7.63 -1.05 18.46
CA ILE A 224 -7.24 0.27 19.02
C ILE A 224 -6.91 0.11 20.50
N ARG A 225 -7.74 -0.59 21.27
CA ARG A 225 -7.52 -0.84 22.70
C ARG A 225 -6.27 -1.67 23.00
N ALA A 226 -5.79 -2.46 22.04
CA ALA A 226 -4.54 -3.21 22.20
C ALA A 226 -3.31 -2.29 22.27
N ILE A 227 -3.36 -1.12 21.63
CA ILE A 227 -2.27 -0.13 21.64
C ILE A 227 -2.55 1.05 22.56
N ILE A 228 -3.82 1.35 22.84
CA ILE A 228 -4.28 2.44 23.73
C ILE A 228 -5.12 1.79 24.84
N PRO A 229 -4.50 1.33 25.95
CA PRO A 229 -5.20 0.53 26.96
C PRO A 229 -6.07 1.36 27.93
N GLN A 230 -6.00 2.68 27.86
CA GLN A 230 -6.86 3.57 28.67
C GLN A 230 -8.29 3.61 28.11
N GLU A 231 -9.19 4.16 28.90
CA GLU A 231 -10.55 4.45 28.44
C GLU A 231 -10.51 5.54 27.37
N ILE A 232 -11.14 5.27 26.23
CA ILE A 232 -11.18 6.14 25.06
C ILE A 232 -12.58 6.23 24.51
N ASP A 233 -12.95 7.37 23.97
CA ASP A 233 -14.17 7.57 23.21
C ASP A 233 -13.88 7.33 21.73
N THR A 234 -14.54 6.33 21.16
CA THR A 234 -14.44 5.99 19.75
C THR A 234 -15.76 6.27 19.05
N TYR A 235 -15.70 6.45 17.73
CA TYR A 235 -16.91 6.52 16.91
C TYR A 235 -16.73 5.78 15.58
N ASP A 236 -17.85 5.43 14.96
CA ASP A 236 -17.90 4.86 13.62
C ASP A 236 -18.05 5.99 12.61
N PRO A 237 -17.13 6.16 11.64
CA PRO A 237 -17.28 7.13 10.56
C PRO A 237 -18.59 6.91 9.78
N TYR A 238 -19.23 8.00 9.41
CA TYR A 238 -20.53 8.00 8.72
C TYR A 238 -20.40 7.66 7.23
N GLU A 239 -21.56 7.62 6.57
CA GLU A 239 -21.65 7.54 5.11
C GLU A 239 -20.93 8.73 4.47
N GLU A 240 -20.20 8.45 3.38
CA GLU A 240 -19.46 9.45 2.59
C GLU A 240 -18.38 10.20 3.41
N GLU A 241 -18.01 9.70 4.59
CA GLU A 241 -17.01 10.37 5.40
C GLU A 241 -15.63 10.24 4.77
N VAL A 242 -15.00 11.39 4.62
CA VAL A 242 -13.61 11.54 4.21
C VAL A 242 -12.85 12.30 5.28
N ARG A 243 -11.72 11.73 5.69
CA ARG A 243 -10.78 12.38 6.61
C ARG A 243 -9.37 12.32 6.04
N VAL A 244 -8.60 13.36 6.26
CA VAL A 244 -7.17 13.42 5.93
C VAL A 244 -6.42 14.05 7.09
N TRP A 245 -5.39 13.38 7.56
CA TRP A 245 -4.50 13.85 8.61
C TRP A 245 -3.10 14.07 8.03
N GLN A 246 -2.45 15.14 8.48
CA GLN A 246 -1.04 15.40 8.22
C GLN A 246 -0.20 14.62 9.25
N ALA A 247 0.89 14.00 8.81
CA ALA A 247 1.79 13.21 9.63
C ALA A 247 3.01 14.00 10.07
#